data_ed01f38de1e0c9a345cbed4fa6c7dfe2
#
_entry.id   ed01f38de1e0c9a345cbed4fa6c7dfe2
#
_cell.length_a   1.000
_cell.length_b   1.000
_cell.length_c   1.000
_cell.angle_alpha   90.00
_cell.angle_beta   90.00
_cell.angle_gamma   90.00
#
_symmetry.space_group_name_H-M   'P 1'
#
loop_
_entity.id
_entity.type
_entity.pdbx_description
1 polymer ?
#
loop_
_entity_poly.entity_id
_entity_poly.type
_entity_poly.pdbx_seq_one_letter_code
_entity_poly.pdbx_strand_id
1 'polypeptide(L)'
;MKRIRQRVLEFLNSLKEGLSSIFKVKQYWAYLFHTLIIWISYLVMFALPFYAIEGTSNVPFSGMLLAFSFGALGISFTNGGMGAYPLLIGITTAYYLQKQGVENADAIGNALGMVIWATQTIFLILLGLISFILMPRTYKSKDHE
;
A
#
# COMPACT_ATOMS: atom_id res chain seq x y z
N MET A 1 9.31 -23.82 24.55
CA MET A 1 8.01 -23.14 24.79
C MET A 1 8.13 -21.80 25.50
N LYS A 2 8.93 -21.64 26.59
CA LYS A 2 9.05 -20.36 27.32
C LYS A 2 9.52 -19.16 26.45
N ARG A 3 10.49 -19.36 25.54
CA ARG A 3 11.02 -18.29 24.65
C ARG A 3 9.99 -17.76 23.65
N ILE A 4 9.13 -18.61 23.10
CA ILE A 4 8.07 -18.20 22.15
C ILE A 4 7.02 -17.39 22.90
N ARG A 5 6.60 -17.84 24.08
CA ARG A 5 5.64 -17.11 24.93
C ARG A 5 6.17 -15.72 25.33
N GLN A 6 7.46 -15.60 25.67
CA GLN A 6 8.06 -14.30 25.97
C GLN A 6 8.05 -13.35 24.78
N ARG A 7 8.44 -13.81 23.58
CA ARG A 7 8.38 -12.99 22.35
C ARG A 7 6.96 -12.54 22.00
N VAL A 8 5.97 -13.40 22.19
CA VAL A 8 4.56 -13.05 21.97
C VAL A 8 4.11 -11.99 22.98
N LEU A 9 4.48 -12.13 24.25
CA LEU A 9 4.13 -11.13 25.27
C LEU A 9 4.82 -9.79 25.05
N GLU A 10 6.11 -9.79 24.67
CA GLU A 10 6.85 -8.58 24.29
C GLU A 10 6.20 -7.89 23.08
N PHE A 11 5.83 -8.65 22.06
CA PHE A 11 5.12 -8.13 20.89
C PHE A 11 3.76 -7.51 21.27
N LEU A 12 2.97 -8.19 22.09
CA LEU A 12 1.67 -7.66 22.56
C LEU A 12 1.84 -6.39 23.41
N ASN A 13 2.86 -6.33 24.27
CA ASN A 13 3.15 -5.13 25.03
C ASN A 13 3.59 -3.97 24.13
N SER A 14 4.45 -4.22 23.15
CA SER A 14 4.87 -3.20 22.18
C SER A 14 3.69 -2.70 21.34
N LEU A 15 2.76 -3.59 20.94
CA LEU A 15 1.51 -3.20 20.28
C LEU A 15 0.65 -2.30 21.18
N LYS A 16 0.48 -2.69 22.45
CA LYS A 16 -0.29 -1.90 23.41
C LYS A 16 0.33 -0.52 23.66
N GLU A 17 1.65 -0.46 23.79
CA GLU A 17 2.38 0.81 23.93
C GLU A 17 2.25 1.67 22.68
N GLY A 18 2.40 1.09 21.49
CA GLY A 18 2.18 1.77 20.21
C GLY A 18 0.78 2.34 20.07
N LEU A 19 -0.26 1.56 20.37
CA LEU A 19 -1.64 2.00 20.37
C LEU A 19 -1.90 3.10 21.42
N SER A 20 -1.34 2.96 22.63
CA SER A 20 -1.52 3.97 23.68
C SER A 20 -0.80 5.28 23.38
N SER A 21 0.29 5.25 22.59
CA SER A 21 1.03 6.43 22.19
C SER A 21 0.22 7.36 21.28
N ILE A 22 -0.67 6.79 20.47
CA ILE A 22 -1.56 7.54 19.58
C ILE A 22 -2.46 8.47 20.39
N PHE A 23 -2.98 8.01 21.54
CA PHE A 23 -3.83 8.83 22.41
C PHE A 23 -3.05 9.90 23.20
N LYS A 24 -1.72 9.83 23.23
CA LYS A 24 -0.86 10.81 23.89
C LYS A 24 -0.40 11.95 22.98
N VAL A 25 -0.74 11.90 21.69
CA VAL A 25 -0.39 12.95 20.73
C VAL A 25 -1.15 14.23 21.07
N LYS A 26 -0.43 15.36 21.23
CA LYS A 26 -1.01 16.67 21.59
C LYS A 26 -2.14 17.11 20.64
N GLN A 27 -2.09 16.73 19.37
CA GLN A 27 -3.09 17.07 18.34
C GLN A 27 -3.72 15.80 17.77
N TYR A 28 -4.29 14.98 18.64
CA TYR A 28 -4.91 13.69 18.28
C TYR A 28 -5.90 13.77 17.12
N TRP A 29 -6.79 14.78 17.12
CA TRP A 29 -7.78 14.96 16.06
C TRP A 29 -7.15 15.31 14.71
N ALA A 30 -6.14 16.18 14.70
CA ALA A 30 -5.41 16.50 13.48
C ALA A 30 -4.66 15.26 12.94
N TYR A 31 -4.04 14.48 13.81
CA TYR A 31 -3.39 13.23 13.45
C TYR A 31 -4.37 12.24 12.80
N LEU A 32 -5.52 12.00 13.42
CA LEU A 32 -6.56 11.11 12.88
C LEU A 32 -7.08 11.61 11.53
N PHE A 33 -7.36 12.90 11.43
CA PHE A 33 -7.86 13.51 10.19
C PHE A 33 -6.87 13.34 9.04
N HIS A 34 -5.59 13.65 9.25
CA HIS A 34 -4.57 13.46 8.21
C HIS A 34 -4.37 11.98 7.86
N THR A 35 -4.39 11.10 8.86
CA THR A 35 -4.29 9.65 8.63
C THR A 35 -5.47 9.17 7.77
N LEU A 36 -6.68 9.60 8.07
CA LEU A 36 -7.87 9.24 7.30
C LEU A 36 -7.78 9.73 5.85
N ILE A 37 -7.35 10.98 5.64
CA ILE A 37 -7.16 11.53 4.29
C ILE A 37 -6.13 10.71 3.51
N ILE A 38 -5.01 10.34 4.13
CA ILE A 38 -3.98 9.52 3.48
C ILE A 38 -4.56 8.17 3.04
N TRP A 39 -5.28 7.47 3.92
CA TRP A 39 -5.88 6.18 3.59
C TRP A 39 -6.96 6.27 2.49
N ILE A 40 -7.80 7.30 2.55
CA ILE A 40 -8.79 7.57 1.49
C ILE A 40 -8.09 7.84 0.17
N SER A 41 -7.03 8.65 0.17
CA SER A 41 -6.26 8.95 -1.04
C SER A 41 -5.62 7.69 -1.64
N TYR A 42 -5.04 6.83 -0.80
CA TYR A 42 -4.50 5.55 -1.27
C TYR A 42 -5.58 4.66 -1.89
N LEU A 43 -6.74 4.58 -1.26
CA LEU A 43 -7.84 3.77 -1.76
C LEU A 43 -8.39 4.31 -3.10
N VAL A 44 -8.54 5.63 -3.22
CA VAL A 44 -8.96 6.29 -4.47
C VAL A 44 -7.94 6.03 -5.59
N MET A 45 -6.65 6.26 -5.32
CA MET A 45 -5.59 6.00 -6.29
C MET A 45 -5.54 4.53 -6.72
N PHE A 46 -5.78 3.61 -5.80
CA PHE A 46 -5.86 2.18 -6.09
C PHE A 46 -7.08 1.81 -6.94
N ALA A 47 -8.21 2.46 -6.71
CA ALA A 47 -9.45 2.18 -7.43
C ALA A 47 -9.47 2.73 -8.87
N LEU A 48 -8.77 3.83 -9.15
CA LEU A 48 -8.76 4.47 -10.46
C LEU A 48 -8.41 3.52 -11.62
N PRO A 49 -7.36 2.68 -11.54
CA PRO A 49 -7.01 1.73 -12.61
C PRO A 49 -8.11 0.73 -12.93
N PHE A 50 -8.97 0.38 -11.98
CA PHE A 50 -10.11 -0.51 -12.23
C PHE A 50 -11.13 0.09 -13.21
N TYR A 51 -11.23 1.40 -13.27
CA TYR A 51 -12.10 2.10 -14.23
C TYR A 51 -11.38 2.45 -15.54
N ALA A 52 -10.05 2.39 -15.55
CA ALA A 52 -9.25 2.70 -16.73
C ALA A 52 -9.00 1.46 -17.61
N ILE A 53 -9.05 0.26 -17.04
CA ILE A 53 -8.82 -0.99 -17.78
C ILE A 53 -10.16 -1.61 -18.13
N GLU A 54 -10.33 -1.90 -19.44
CA GLU A 54 -11.53 -2.54 -19.94
C GLU A 54 -11.74 -3.91 -19.30
N GLY A 55 -12.98 -4.17 -18.90
CA GLY A 55 -13.37 -5.42 -18.22
C GLY A 55 -13.24 -5.40 -16.69
N THR A 56 -12.49 -4.48 -16.09
CA THR A 56 -12.32 -4.44 -14.62
C THR A 56 -13.28 -3.51 -13.88
N SER A 57 -13.98 -2.62 -14.60
CA SER A 57 -14.91 -1.63 -14.03
C SER A 57 -16.11 -2.26 -13.28
N ASN A 58 -16.44 -3.51 -13.59
CA ASN A 58 -17.53 -4.25 -12.96
C ASN A 58 -17.13 -4.95 -11.65
N VAL A 59 -15.84 -4.91 -11.28
CA VAL A 59 -15.40 -5.45 -9.99
C VAL A 59 -16.05 -4.66 -8.86
N PRO A 60 -16.79 -5.30 -7.95
CA PRO A 60 -17.48 -4.61 -6.87
C PRO A 60 -16.48 -3.94 -5.91
N PHE A 61 -16.91 -2.90 -5.23
CA PHE A 61 -16.07 -2.19 -4.26
C PHE A 61 -15.47 -3.12 -3.20
N SER A 62 -16.20 -4.13 -2.76
CA SER A 62 -15.69 -5.18 -1.86
C SER A 62 -14.52 -5.95 -2.46
N GLY A 63 -14.55 -6.21 -3.76
CA GLY A 63 -13.46 -6.85 -4.49
C GLY A 63 -12.23 -5.96 -4.58
N MET A 64 -12.42 -4.66 -4.83
CA MET A 64 -11.34 -3.67 -4.82
C MET A 64 -10.70 -3.56 -3.44
N LEU A 65 -11.50 -3.51 -2.36
CA LEU A 65 -10.99 -3.49 -0.98
C LEU A 65 -10.21 -4.75 -0.64
N LEU A 66 -10.68 -5.91 -1.08
CA LEU A 66 -9.99 -7.17 -0.86
C LEU A 66 -8.65 -7.19 -1.61
N ALA A 67 -8.63 -6.77 -2.88
CA ALA A 67 -7.42 -6.66 -3.67
C ALA A 67 -6.42 -5.66 -3.06
N PHE A 68 -6.89 -4.53 -2.55
CA PHE A 68 -6.09 -3.55 -1.83
C PHE A 68 -5.44 -4.17 -0.57
N SER A 69 -6.22 -4.91 0.21
CA SER A 69 -5.75 -5.56 1.44
C SER A 69 -4.70 -6.64 1.14
N PHE A 70 -4.94 -7.49 0.13
CA PHE A 70 -3.96 -8.49 -0.29
C PHE A 70 -2.72 -7.87 -0.91
N GLY A 71 -2.87 -6.78 -1.66
CA GLY A 71 -1.74 -5.99 -2.14
C GLY A 71 -0.87 -5.47 -1.00
N ALA A 72 -1.47 -4.89 0.04
CA ALA A 72 -0.74 -4.42 1.22
C ALA A 72 0.03 -5.55 1.93
N LEU A 73 -0.56 -6.77 2.02
CA LEU A 73 0.15 -7.94 2.50
C LEU A 73 1.34 -8.30 1.58
N GLY A 74 1.15 -8.24 0.27
CA GLY A 74 2.22 -8.49 -0.70
C GLY A 74 3.44 -7.58 -0.51
N ILE A 75 3.22 -6.30 -0.24
CA ILE A 75 4.30 -5.34 0.08
C ILE A 75 4.99 -5.73 1.38
N SER A 76 4.24 -6.20 2.39
CA SER A 76 4.79 -6.56 3.70
C SER A 76 5.69 -7.81 3.66
N PHE A 77 5.42 -8.73 2.75
CA PHE A 77 6.20 -9.97 2.60
C PHE A 77 7.37 -9.87 1.64
N THR A 78 7.42 -8.84 0.79
CA THR A 78 8.47 -8.68 -0.22
C THR A 78 9.08 -7.28 -0.16
N ASN A 79 10.31 -7.15 -0.59
CA ASN A 79 10.98 -5.85 -0.64
C ASN A 79 10.34 -4.98 -1.74
N GLY A 80 9.55 -3.96 -1.33
CA GLY A 80 8.88 -3.05 -2.27
C GLY A 80 7.73 -3.68 -3.07
N GLY A 81 7.20 -4.82 -2.63
CA GLY A 81 6.07 -5.47 -3.31
C GLY A 81 6.41 -6.18 -4.60
N MET A 82 7.71 -6.30 -4.98
CA MET A 82 8.11 -6.91 -6.24
C MET A 82 7.57 -8.33 -6.40
N GLY A 83 6.74 -8.52 -7.42
CA GLY A 83 6.11 -9.80 -7.74
C GLY A 83 4.87 -10.11 -6.90
N ALA A 84 4.96 -10.09 -5.58
CA ALA A 84 3.83 -10.47 -4.70
C ALA A 84 2.68 -9.46 -4.75
N TYR A 85 2.97 -8.17 -4.76
CA TYR A 85 1.93 -7.13 -4.82
C TYR A 85 1.07 -7.23 -6.09
N PRO A 86 1.64 -7.18 -7.31
CA PRO A 86 0.84 -7.31 -8.53
C PRO A 86 0.17 -8.67 -8.64
N LEU A 87 0.82 -9.76 -8.19
CA LEU A 87 0.27 -11.10 -8.23
C LEU A 87 -0.99 -11.22 -7.36
N LEU A 88 -0.94 -10.75 -6.11
CA LEU A 88 -2.08 -10.84 -5.18
C LEU A 88 -3.26 -9.98 -5.63
N ILE A 89 -3.00 -8.80 -6.17
CA ILE A 89 -4.04 -7.97 -6.79
C ILE A 89 -4.63 -8.70 -7.99
N GLY A 90 -3.78 -9.26 -8.85
CA GLY A 90 -4.18 -9.98 -10.05
C GLY A 90 -5.08 -11.17 -9.75
N ILE A 91 -4.68 -12.05 -8.85
CA ILE A 91 -5.47 -13.22 -8.43
C ILE A 91 -6.82 -12.80 -7.84
N THR A 92 -6.81 -11.78 -6.97
CA THR A 92 -8.05 -11.31 -6.34
C THR A 92 -9.01 -10.73 -7.38
N THR A 93 -8.49 -9.91 -8.29
CA THR A 93 -9.30 -9.33 -9.38
C THR A 93 -9.83 -10.42 -10.30
N ALA A 94 -8.99 -11.34 -10.73
CA ALA A 94 -9.36 -12.46 -11.59
C ALA A 94 -10.50 -13.30 -10.98
N TYR A 95 -10.46 -13.57 -9.69
CA TYR A 95 -11.52 -14.29 -8.98
C TYR A 95 -12.90 -13.61 -9.12
N TYR A 96 -12.97 -12.28 -9.01
CA TYR A 96 -14.23 -11.55 -9.20
C TYR A 96 -14.68 -11.50 -10.65
N LEU A 97 -13.74 -11.39 -11.60
CA LEU A 97 -14.01 -11.39 -13.03
C LEU A 97 -14.52 -12.78 -13.50
N GLN A 98 -13.92 -13.86 -13.02
CA GLN A 98 -14.37 -15.23 -13.30
C GLN A 98 -15.81 -15.46 -12.83
N LYS A 99 -16.16 -14.97 -11.63
CA LYS A 99 -17.55 -15.04 -11.14
C LYS A 99 -18.56 -14.31 -12.02
N GLN A 100 -18.11 -13.31 -12.78
CA GLN A 100 -18.94 -12.54 -13.70
C GLN A 100 -18.94 -13.14 -15.12
N GLY A 101 -18.23 -14.25 -15.32
CA GLY A 101 -18.16 -14.91 -16.64
C GLY A 101 -17.27 -14.18 -17.65
N VAL A 102 -16.35 -13.34 -17.16
CA VAL A 102 -15.43 -12.60 -18.05
C VAL A 102 -14.38 -13.59 -18.59
N GLU A 103 -14.28 -13.65 -19.91
CA GLU A 103 -13.24 -14.43 -20.58
C GLU A 103 -11.84 -13.84 -20.27
N ASN A 104 -10.83 -14.71 -20.18
CA ASN A 104 -9.45 -14.30 -19.89
C ASN A 104 -9.27 -13.51 -18.57
N ALA A 105 -10.13 -13.75 -17.58
CA ALA A 105 -10.12 -13.07 -16.28
C ALA A 105 -8.73 -13.04 -15.62
N ASP A 106 -7.96 -14.14 -15.72
CA ASP A 106 -6.61 -14.23 -15.17
C ASP A 106 -5.63 -13.27 -15.86
N ALA A 107 -5.70 -13.17 -17.19
CA ALA A 107 -4.87 -12.25 -17.94
C ALA A 107 -5.20 -10.78 -17.60
N ILE A 108 -6.49 -10.46 -17.53
CA ILE A 108 -6.98 -9.11 -17.21
C ILE A 108 -6.59 -8.74 -15.76
N GLY A 109 -6.80 -9.64 -14.81
CA GLY A 109 -6.45 -9.42 -13.41
C GLY A 109 -4.94 -9.21 -13.22
N ASN A 110 -4.11 -10.05 -13.86
CA ASN A 110 -2.66 -9.90 -13.82
C ASN A 110 -2.19 -8.61 -14.49
N ALA A 111 -2.78 -8.24 -15.63
CA ALA A 111 -2.47 -6.97 -16.29
C ALA A 111 -2.80 -5.78 -15.38
N LEU A 112 -3.96 -5.78 -14.72
CA LEU A 112 -4.32 -4.73 -13.75
C LEU A 112 -3.31 -4.64 -12.61
N GLY A 113 -2.95 -5.79 -11.99
CA GLY A 113 -1.98 -5.81 -10.89
C GLY A 113 -0.63 -5.25 -11.32
N MET A 114 -0.15 -5.61 -12.51
CA MET A 114 1.11 -5.09 -13.08
C MET A 114 1.03 -3.60 -13.39
N VAL A 115 -0.07 -3.12 -13.95
CA VAL A 115 -0.27 -1.69 -14.25
C VAL A 115 -0.27 -0.86 -12.96
N ILE A 116 -0.98 -1.31 -11.93
CA ILE A 116 -1.00 -0.62 -10.63
C ILE A 116 0.42 -0.55 -10.05
N TRP A 117 1.13 -1.66 -10.01
CA TRP A 117 2.49 -1.73 -9.47
C TRP A 117 3.47 -0.87 -10.27
N ALA A 118 3.46 -1.00 -11.59
CA ALA A 118 4.37 -0.27 -12.47
C ALA A 118 4.14 1.25 -12.39
N THR A 119 2.88 1.69 -12.45
CA THR A 119 2.52 3.11 -12.37
C THR A 119 2.98 3.71 -11.03
N GLN A 120 2.69 3.02 -9.92
CA GLN A 120 3.11 3.46 -8.59
C GLN A 120 4.64 3.54 -8.48
N THR A 121 5.34 2.53 -8.98
CA THR A 121 6.82 2.47 -8.94
C THR A 121 7.44 3.58 -9.77
N ILE A 122 6.97 3.80 -11.00
CA ILE A 122 7.44 4.89 -11.86
C ILE A 122 7.21 6.25 -11.19
N PHE A 123 6.02 6.46 -10.63
CA PHE A 123 5.69 7.71 -9.96
C PHE A 123 6.59 7.98 -8.75
N LEU A 124 6.87 6.97 -7.93
CA LEU A 124 7.79 7.08 -6.80
C LEU A 124 9.22 7.42 -7.25
N ILE A 125 9.71 6.80 -8.33
CA ILE A 125 11.03 7.09 -8.89
C ILE A 125 11.09 8.54 -9.38
N LEU A 126 10.08 9.01 -10.12
CA LEU A 126 10.01 10.37 -10.62
C LEU A 126 10.00 11.40 -9.48
N LEU A 127 9.16 11.19 -8.46
CA LEU A 127 9.12 12.06 -7.29
C LEU A 127 10.43 12.04 -6.51
N GLY A 128 11.07 10.89 -6.39
CA GLY A 128 12.39 10.76 -5.77
C GLY A 128 13.46 11.57 -6.51
N LEU A 129 13.49 11.49 -7.84
CA LEU A 129 14.40 12.26 -8.67
C LEU A 129 14.16 13.76 -8.56
N ILE A 130 12.90 14.20 -8.63
CA ILE A 130 12.51 15.61 -8.46
C ILE A 130 12.95 16.11 -7.07
N SER A 131 12.66 15.34 -6.03
CA SER A 131 13.05 15.68 -4.65
C SER A 131 14.57 15.83 -4.51
N PHE A 132 15.33 14.92 -5.14
CA PHE A 132 16.79 14.98 -5.14
C PHE A 132 17.33 16.22 -5.84
N ILE A 133 16.72 16.62 -6.96
CA ILE A 133 17.12 17.84 -7.73
C ILE A 133 16.77 19.09 -6.93
N LEU A 134 15.61 19.13 -6.28
CA LEU A 134 15.13 20.28 -5.52
C LEU A 134 15.77 20.40 -4.13
N MET A 135 16.47 19.36 -3.68
CA MET A 135 17.12 19.38 -2.36
C MET A 135 18.20 20.46 -2.33
N PRO A 136 18.07 21.50 -1.45
CA PRO A 136 19.07 22.56 -1.39
C PRO A 136 20.42 21.96 -1.00
N ARG A 137 21.46 22.25 -1.78
CA ARG A 137 22.85 21.85 -1.53
C ARG A 137 23.48 22.53 -0.30
N THR A 138 22.68 22.94 0.67
CA THR A 138 23.09 23.67 1.87
C THR A 138 23.32 22.74 3.05
N TYR A 139 24.10 21.66 2.85
CA TYR A 139 24.85 21.11 3.96
C TYR A 139 26.27 21.67 3.92
N LYS A 140 26.43 22.95 4.27
CA LYS A 140 27.73 23.48 4.66
C LYS A 140 28.03 22.89 6.03
N SER A 141 28.95 21.94 6.08
CA SER A 141 29.57 21.44 7.31
C SER A 141 29.98 22.65 8.18
N LYS A 142 29.32 22.79 9.32
CA LYS A 142 29.82 23.59 10.44
C LYS A 142 30.72 22.71 11.28
N ASP A 143 31.78 22.22 10.69
CA ASP A 143 32.89 21.64 11.45
C ASP A 143 34.10 22.53 11.13
N HIS A 144 34.43 23.35 12.05
CA HIS A 144 35.71 24.06 12.33
C HIS A 144 35.40 25.43 12.92
N GLU A 145 35.08 25.49 14.22
CA GLU A 145 35.62 26.45 15.18
C GLU A 145 35.48 25.85 16.58
#